data_6cb4cafc6c493f3bac487fb8e00f7734
#
_entry.id   6cb4cafc6c493f3bac487fb8e00f7734
#
_cell.length_a   1.000
_cell.length_b   1.000
_cell.length_c   1.000
_cell.angle_alpha   90.00
_cell.angle_beta   90.00
_cell.angle_gamma   90.00
#
_symmetry.space_group_name_H-M   'P 1'
#
loop_
_entity.id
_entity.type
_entity.pdbx_description
1 polymer ?
#
loop_
_entity_poly.entity_id
_entity_poly.type
_entity_poly.pdbx_seq_one_letter_code
_entity_poly.pdbx_strand_id
1 'polypeptide(L)'
;MKKTCLAGLLAGLLLLSSCGASGGVEEDGTLHVLATTYPVYLFTTAVTDGVENVEVDLLVNQQTSCLHDYTLTVNDMKAIEAADVIVMNGAGLEDFMDDALAASDAPVIDCSEGM
;
A
#
# COMPACT_ATOMS: atom_id res chain seq x y z
N MET A 1 64.47 -11.98 -33.60
CA MET A 1 64.25 -10.51 -33.48
C MET A 1 62.80 -10.28 -33.14
N LYS A 2 62.57 -9.93 -31.92
CA LYS A 2 61.84 -8.76 -31.50
C LYS A 2 60.43 -8.65 -32.05
N LYS A 3 59.37 -8.51 -31.33
CA LYS A 3 59.11 -7.77 -30.09
C LYS A 3 57.67 -8.10 -29.69
N THR A 4 57.44 -8.47 -28.48
CA THR A 4 56.62 -7.78 -27.50
C THR A 4 55.54 -6.87 -28.06
N CYS A 5 54.34 -7.22 -27.81
CA CYS A 5 53.21 -6.33 -27.54
C CYS A 5 52.32 -7.05 -26.60
N LEU A 6 52.49 -6.78 -25.44
CA LEU A 6 51.84 -5.89 -24.50
C LEU A 6 50.35 -6.20 -24.37
N ALA A 7 50.11 -6.88 -23.33
CA ALA A 7 48.85 -7.17 -22.74
C ALA A 7 48.00 -5.89 -22.60
N GLY A 8 46.89 -5.87 -23.28
CA GLY A 8 45.80 -5.00 -22.97
C GLY A 8 44.90 -5.69 -21.96
N LEU A 9 45.19 -5.48 -20.70
CA LEU A 9 44.33 -5.86 -19.61
C LEU A 9 43.12 -4.93 -19.59
N LEU A 10 42.06 -5.29 -20.28
CA LEU A 10 40.80 -4.60 -20.15
C LEU A 10 39.97 -5.32 -19.09
N ALA A 11 40.11 -4.88 -17.88
CA ALA A 11 39.25 -5.24 -16.77
C ALA A 11 37.84 -4.76 -17.09
N GLY A 12 37.07 -5.63 -17.65
CA GLY A 12 35.62 -5.46 -17.80
C GLY A 12 34.99 -5.48 -16.42
N LEU A 13 34.71 -4.28 -15.93
CA LEU A 13 33.92 -4.06 -14.72
C LEU A 13 32.48 -4.48 -15.04
N LEU A 14 32.16 -5.74 -14.75
CA LEU A 14 30.82 -6.24 -14.76
C LEU A 14 30.05 -5.64 -13.60
N LEU A 15 29.42 -4.53 -13.85
CA LEU A 15 28.35 -4.03 -13.01
C LEU A 15 27.16 -4.99 -13.13
N LEU A 16 27.09 -5.92 -12.22
CA LEU A 16 25.90 -6.69 -11.95
C LEU A 16 24.84 -5.74 -11.36
N SER A 17 24.14 -5.03 -12.24
CA SER A 17 22.85 -4.46 -11.92
C SER A 17 21.89 -5.60 -11.67
N SER A 18 21.82 -6.06 -10.45
CA SER A 18 20.72 -6.89 -10.00
C SER A 18 19.49 -5.99 -9.90
N CYS A 19 18.82 -5.79 -11.03
CA CYS A 19 17.44 -5.38 -11.02
C CYS A 19 16.64 -6.57 -10.54
N GLY A 20 16.34 -6.60 -9.25
CA GLY A 20 15.24 -7.42 -8.75
C GLY A 20 13.98 -6.96 -9.47
N ALA A 21 13.44 -7.82 -10.32
CA ALA A 21 12.13 -7.63 -10.89
C ALA A 21 11.10 -7.90 -9.79
N SER A 22 10.83 -6.91 -8.96
CA SER A 22 9.54 -6.78 -8.29
C SER A 22 8.59 -6.26 -9.34
N GLY A 23 7.47 -6.95 -9.52
CA GLY A 23 6.44 -6.62 -10.49
C GLY A 23 6.08 -5.15 -10.38
N GLY A 24 6.16 -4.43 -11.52
CA GLY A 24 5.93 -3.02 -11.55
C GLY A 24 4.49 -2.68 -11.19
N VAL A 25 4.32 -2.15 -10.01
CA VAL A 25 3.33 -1.12 -9.77
C VAL A 25 3.94 0.11 -10.39
N GLU A 26 3.28 0.71 -11.37
CA GLU A 26 3.66 2.03 -11.84
C GLU A 26 3.44 2.96 -10.66
N GLU A 27 4.49 3.28 -9.94
CA GLU A 27 4.46 4.33 -8.93
C GLU A 27 4.31 5.66 -9.67
N ASP A 28 3.09 6.08 -9.83
CA ASP A 28 2.78 7.43 -10.33
C ASP A 28 3.07 8.51 -9.27
N GLY A 29 3.55 8.10 -8.11
CA GLY A 29 3.85 8.95 -6.97
C GLY A 29 2.62 9.35 -6.16
N THR A 30 1.46 8.71 -6.39
CA THR A 30 0.24 8.91 -5.61
C THR A 30 0.21 8.00 -4.41
N LEU A 31 -0.09 8.54 -3.24
CA LEU A 31 -0.31 7.79 -2.01
C LEU A 31 -1.78 7.36 -1.95
N HIS A 32 -2.02 6.06 -2.00
CA HIS A 32 -3.36 5.47 -1.90
C HIS A 32 -3.69 5.15 -0.44
N VAL A 33 -4.64 5.90 0.12
CA VAL A 33 -5.12 5.74 1.49
C VAL A 33 -6.49 5.10 1.47
N LEU A 34 -6.63 3.95 2.11
CA LEU A 34 -7.89 3.23 2.21
C LEU A 34 -8.52 3.47 3.59
N ALA A 35 -9.64 4.18 3.63
CA ALA A 35 -10.44 4.37 4.83
C ALA A 35 -11.50 3.26 4.94
N THR A 36 -11.61 2.63 6.10
CA THR A 36 -12.46 1.45 6.27
C THR A 36 -13.95 1.78 6.26
N THR A 37 -14.34 2.85 6.96
CA THR A 37 -15.74 3.25 7.14
C THR A 37 -15.98 4.69 6.71
N TYR A 38 -17.23 5.03 6.47
CA TYR A 38 -17.59 6.37 6.01
C TYR A 38 -17.15 7.51 6.94
N PRO A 39 -17.31 7.42 8.29
CA PRO A 39 -16.78 8.44 9.19
C PRO A 39 -15.26 8.60 9.09
N VAL A 40 -14.52 7.50 9.03
CA VAL A 40 -13.07 7.51 8.87
C VAL A 40 -12.69 8.14 7.53
N TYR A 41 -13.40 7.81 6.47
CA TYR A 41 -13.23 8.42 5.14
C TYR A 41 -13.39 9.96 5.19
N LEU A 42 -14.45 10.46 5.86
CA LEU A 42 -14.66 11.90 5.99
C LEU A 42 -13.53 12.59 6.75
N PHE A 43 -13.07 12.00 7.84
CA PHE A 43 -11.94 12.57 8.61
C PHE A 43 -10.64 12.51 7.81
N THR A 44 -10.37 11.40 7.16
CA THR A 44 -9.16 11.23 6.33
C THR A 44 -9.14 12.23 5.18
N THR A 45 -10.24 12.38 4.46
CA THR A 45 -10.34 13.38 3.38
C THR A 45 -10.19 14.81 3.89
N ALA A 46 -10.72 15.12 5.06
CA ALA A 46 -10.57 16.47 5.66
C ALA A 46 -9.11 16.75 6.06
N VAL A 47 -8.38 15.75 6.54
CA VAL A 47 -6.96 15.90 6.91
C VAL A 47 -6.06 16.01 5.70
N THR A 48 -6.41 15.34 4.59
CA THR A 48 -5.63 15.32 3.35
C THR A 48 -6.07 16.40 2.35
N ASP A 49 -7.06 17.22 2.71
CA ASP A 49 -7.54 18.29 1.82
C ASP A 49 -6.42 19.25 1.42
N GLY A 50 -6.27 19.45 0.12
CA GLY A 50 -5.22 20.29 -0.44
C GLY A 50 -3.82 19.66 -0.48
N VAL A 51 -3.66 18.40 -0.07
CA VAL A 51 -2.41 17.65 -0.24
C VAL A 51 -2.37 17.04 -1.63
N GLU A 52 -1.34 17.37 -2.41
CA GLU A 52 -1.14 16.81 -3.75
C GLU A 52 -0.68 15.33 -3.65
N ASN A 53 -1.08 14.54 -4.65
CA ASN A 53 -0.69 13.14 -4.78
C ASN A 53 -1.15 12.25 -3.60
N VAL A 54 -2.31 12.51 -3.05
CA VAL A 54 -3.00 11.64 -2.10
C VAL A 54 -4.38 11.32 -2.62
N GLU A 55 -4.72 10.06 -2.69
CA GLU A 55 -6.05 9.57 -3.04
C GLU A 55 -6.62 8.79 -1.87
N VAL A 56 -7.85 9.10 -1.47
CA VAL A 56 -8.53 8.45 -0.35
C VAL A 56 -9.72 7.69 -0.87
N ASP A 57 -9.71 6.38 -0.67
CA ASP A 57 -10.80 5.47 -1.03
C ASP A 57 -11.56 4.99 0.20
N LEU A 58 -12.83 4.67 0.00
CA LEU A 58 -13.71 4.11 1.02
C LEU A 58 -13.91 2.61 0.78
N LEU A 59 -13.53 1.77 1.75
CA LEU A 59 -13.69 0.32 1.66
C LEU A 59 -15.17 -0.09 1.74
N VAL A 60 -15.83 0.21 2.85
CA VAL A 60 -17.23 -0.15 3.06
C VAL A 60 -18.13 0.97 2.54
N ASN A 61 -18.41 0.94 1.23
CA ASN A 61 -19.26 1.92 0.59
C ASN A 61 -20.74 1.47 0.46
N GLN A 62 -21.07 0.29 0.95
CA GLN A 62 -22.43 -0.22 0.96
C GLN A 62 -23.17 0.19 2.24
N GLN A 63 -24.44 0.49 2.10
CA GLN A 63 -25.30 0.69 3.27
C GLN A 63 -25.55 -0.68 3.93
N THR A 64 -24.80 -0.95 4.98
CA THR A 64 -25.00 -2.13 5.80
C THR A 64 -25.70 -1.72 7.10
N SER A 65 -26.59 -2.55 7.60
CA SER A 65 -27.25 -2.31 8.87
C SER A 65 -26.33 -2.60 10.07
N CYS A 66 -25.29 -3.40 9.87
CA CYS A 66 -24.33 -3.77 10.89
C CYS A 66 -22.97 -4.08 10.24
N LEU A 67 -21.92 -3.38 10.67
CA LEU A 67 -20.57 -3.63 10.17
C LEU A 67 -20.01 -4.98 10.60
N HIS A 68 -20.41 -5.49 11.76
CA HIS A 68 -19.97 -6.81 12.24
C HIS A 68 -20.43 -7.97 11.34
N ASP A 69 -21.47 -7.76 10.55
CA ASP A 69 -21.99 -8.75 9.60
C ASP A 69 -21.43 -8.51 8.17
N TYR A 70 -20.54 -7.55 8.01
CA TYR A 70 -19.96 -7.24 6.70
C TYR A 70 -19.02 -8.36 6.26
N THR A 71 -19.16 -8.78 5.01
CA THR A 71 -18.28 -9.78 4.40
C THR A 71 -17.48 -9.10 3.29
N LEU A 72 -16.16 -9.20 3.36
CA LEU A 72 -15.27 -8.65 2.34
C LEU A 72 -15.55 -9.29 0.97
N THR A 73 -15.69 -8.44 -0.02
CA THR A 73 -15.79 -8.84 -1.42
C THR A 73 -14.43 -8.98 -2.07
N VAL A 74 -14.37 -9.55 -3.27
CA VAL A 74 -13.13 -9.59 -4.06
C VAL A 74 -12.60 -8.18 -4.37
N ASN A 75 -13.49 -7.21 -4.56
CA ASN A 75 -13.08 -5.83 -4.81
C ASN A 75 -12.48 -5.18 -3.55
N ASP A 76 -13.03 -5.49 -2.38
CA ASP A 76 -12.46 -5.02 -1.10
C ASP A 76 -11.06 -5.58 -0.89
N MET A 77 -10.86 -6.87 -1.17
CA MET A 77 -9.55 -7.50 -1.07
C MET A 77 -8.52 -6.84 -2.01
N LYS A 78 -8.93 -6.48 -3.22
CA LYS A 78 -8.07 -5.75 -4.16
C LYS A 78 -7.75 -4.34 -3.67
N ALA A 79 -8.72 -3.65 -3.06
CA ALA A 79 -8.50 -2.33 -2.49
C ALA A 79 -7.51 -2.38 -1.31
N ILE A 80 -7.62 -3.40 -0.44
CA ILE A 80 -6.69 -3.63 0.66
C ILE A 80 -5.28 -3.90 0.13
N GLU A 81 -5.15 -4.73 -0.92
CA GLU A 81 -3.86 -5.05 -1.53
C GLU A 81 -3.19 -3.84 -2.21
N ALA A 82 -4.00 -2.95 -2.79
CA ALA A 82 -3.51 -1.76 -3.50
C ALA A 82 -3.23 -0.56 -2.57
N ALA A 83 -3.64 -0.62 -1.31
CA ALA A 83 -3.47 0.49 -0.38
C ALA A 83 -2.03 0.63 0.09
N ASP A 84 -1.53 1.87 0.12
CA ASP A 84 -0.25 2.21 0.75
C ASP A 84 -0.41 2.42 2.26
N VAL A 85 -1.59 2.85 2.70
CA VAL A 85 -1.96 3.05 4.11
C VAL A 85 -3.43 2.70 4.29
N ILE A 86 -3.75 2.01 5.38
CA ILE A 86 -5.12 1.71 5.78
C ILE A 86 -5.45 2.49 7.04
N VAL A 87 -6.56 3.23 7.04
CA VAL A 87 -7.06 3.98 8.21
C VAL A 87 -8.35 3.33 8.67
N MET A 88 -8.36 2.86 9.92
CA MET A 88 -9.50 2.18 10.51
C MET A 88 -10.03 2.90 11.76
N ASN A 89 -11.30 2.69 12.06
CA ASN A 89 -11.90 3.21 13.28
C ASN A 89 -11.28 2.56 14.53
N GLY A 90 -11.06 1.27 14.48
CA GLY A 90 -10.56 0.49 15.59
C GLY A 90 -11.63 0.14 16.63
N ALA A 91 -11.19 -0.20 17.84
CA ALA A 91 -12.05 -0.62 18.95
C ALA A 91 -12.95 -1.83 18.59
N GLY A 92 -12.50 -2.72 17.71
CA GLY A 92 -13.19 -3.93 17.30
C GLY A 92 -14.29 -3.71 16.25
N LEU A 93 -14.41 -2.51 15.69
CA LEU A 93 -15.44 -2.25 14.68
C LEU A 93 -15.18 -3.02 13.38
N GLU A 94 -13.92 -3.19 13.03
CA GLU A 94 -13.47 -3.84 11.78
C GLU A 94 -12.92 -5.26 12.00
N ASP A 95 -13.39 -6.00 13.01
CA ASP A 95 -12.95 -7.38 13.28
C ASP A 95 -13.13 -8.30 12.04
N PHE A 96 -14.07 -7.97 11.15
CA PHE A 96 -14.25 -8.67 9.87
C PHE A 96 -13.06 -8.56 8.91
N MET A 97 -12.13 -7.66 9.17
CA MET A 97 -10.93 -7.44 8.33
C MET A 97 -9.67 -8.10 8.88
N ASP A 98 -9.67 -8.68 10.06
CA ASP A 98 -8.46 -9.14 10.75
C ASP A 98 -7.58 -10.05 9.89
N ASP A 99 -8.16 -11.02 9.22
CA ASP A 99 -7.42 -11.94 8.35
C ASP A 99 -6.84 -11.21 7.12
N ALA A 100 -7.58 -10.26 6.56
CA ALA A 100 -7.13 -9.49 5.41
C ALA A 100 -6.01 -8.52 5.78
N LEU A 101 -6.11 -7.88 6.95
CA LEU A 101 -5.06 -7.00 7.47
C LEU A 101 -3.79 -7.79 7.80
N ALA A 102 -3.93 -8.99 8.38
CA ALA A 102 -2.78 -9.86 8.67
C ALA A 102 -2.04 -10.33 7.40
N ALA A 103 -2.71 -10.36 6.26
CA ALA A 103 -2.14 -10.71 4.96
C ALA A 103 -1.61 -9.51 4.17
N SER A 104 -1.87 -8.28 4.62
CA SER A 104 -1.44 -7.04 3.98
C SER A 104 -0.14 -6.53 4.57
N ASP A 105 0.72 -5.95 3.71
CA ASP A 105 1.94 -5.26 4.13
C ASP A 105 1.71 -3.76 4.38
N ALA A 106 0.51 -3.24 4.10
CA ALA A 106 0.19 -1.84 4.30
C ALA A 106 0.18 -1.48 5.80
N PRO A 107 0.82 -0.38 6.21
CA PRO A 107 0.70 0.11 7.57
C PRO A 107 -0.75 0.48 7.89
N VAL A 108 -1.16 0.17 9.11
CA VAL A 108 -2.52 0.43 9.60
C VAL A 108 -2.48 1.55 10.64
N ILE A 109 -3.32 2.55 10.46
CA ILE A 109 -3.59 3.60 11.44
C ILE A 109 -4.91 3.26 12.13
N ASP A 110 -4.83 2.82 13.36
CA ASP A 110 -6.00 2.57 14.21
C ASP A 110 -6.35 3.86 14.97
N CYS A 111 -7.51 4.44 14.66
CA CYS A 111 -7.94 5.70 15.27
C CYS A 111 -8.29 5.55 16.77
N SER A 112 -8.43 4.33 17.27
CA SER A 112 -8.70 4.04 18.69
C SER A 112 -7.44 3.77 19.52
N GLU A 113 -6.26 3.75 18.89
CA GLU A 113 -5.02 3.43 19.57
C GLU A 113 -4.73 4.42 20.71
N GLY A 114 -4.54 3.89 21.91
CA GLY A 114 -4.23 4.69 23.10
C GLY A 114 -5.45 5.21 23.88
N MET A 115 -6.66 4.80 23.50
CA MET A 115 -7.88 5.13 24.25
C MET A 115 -8.13 4.16 25.41
#